data_8c9e0b2b9e090a22a31b253baae2c3c1
#
_entry.id   8c9e0b2b9e090a22a31b253baae2c3c1
#
_cell.length_a   1.000
_cell.length_b   1.000
_cell.length_c   1.000
_cell.angle_alpha   90.00
_cell.angle_beta   90.00
_cell.angle_gamma   90.00
#
_symmetry.space_group_name_H-M   'P 1'
#
loop_
_entity.id
_entity.type
_entity.pdbx_description
1 polymer ?
#
loop_
_entity_poly.entity_id
_entity_poly.type
_entity_poly.pdbx_seq_one_letter_code
_entity_poly.pdbx_strand_id
1 'polypeptide(L)'
;VEYYPGTEAPADYISHIRILRPGQGADSSSCSRTVSMNRILSEQGFRFYQSSFDEDKQGSWLTVNHDPWGIGITYVGYILLGISMIGILFSRKGEFRRLMNHPLLKKGGVLCLLLLAGNMQVQGRTLPVLNIRQADSLASEQVIYHDRVVPFNTPARDFVMKLTGRASYAGLTPEQVIGGWLLRPEVWRYEPMIYIKNRELCRLLNLKTSYASVTDLFDGQRYRLQDFWQGGRETGRKMSPLEKAIVETDEKVGLILMLQKGTLIRPLPKDGSVKPLSLSKVRAELIYNRIPFSKCLFMFNLTVGLLAFFHLVYCGLRHSSERSALSRRINRLFVAVLYAAFLFQLLGYGLRWYVGGRIPLSNGYETMQFMALCTLLLACLFRRRFPFTVPFGFLLSGFALLVAHLGQMNPQITPLMPVLVSPWLSMHVSLIMMSYALFAFMMLNGILALCIRRHGKMLMLLSRLLLYPANFFLGAGIFMGAVWANVSWGRYWAWDPKEVWALITFLVYGMAFHLKSLPAFRRPLFFHIYMIAAFLTVLMTYFGVNYILGGMHSYANA
;
A
#
# COMPACT_ATOMS: atom_id res chain seq x y z
N VAL A 1 -5.49 27.08 -8.05
CA VAL A 1 -5.55 25.63 -7.84
C VAL A 1 -6.35 25.01 -8.96
N GLU A 2 -5.81 24.02 -9.65
CA GLU A 2 -6.58 23.18 -10.56
C GLU A 2 -7.20 22.03 -9.76
N TYR A 3 -8.47 21.70 -10.08
CA TYR A 3 -9.18 20.60 -9.44
C TYR A 3 -9.42 19.47 -10.43
N TYR A 4 -9.51 18.23 -9.94
CA TYR A 4 -9.99 17.14 -10.77
C TYR A 4 -11.41 17.43 -11.26
N PRO A 5 -11.74 17.16 -12.55
CA PRO A 5 -13.02 17.55 -13.13
C PRO A 5 -14.24 17.11 -12.31
N GLY A 6 -15.09 18.07 -11.91
CA GLY A 6 -16.29 17.83 -11.11
C GLY A 6 -16.05 17.54 -9.63
N THR A 7 -14.87 17.88 -9.09
CA THR A 7 -14.48 17.56 -7.73
C THR A 7 -13.89 18.79 -7.03
N GLU A 8 -13.69 18.69 -5.70
CA GLU A 8 -12.97 19.68 -4.89
C GLU A 8 -11.53 19.22 -4.57
N ALA A 9 -11.13 18.04 -5.05
CA ALA A 9 -9.77 17.54 -4.84
C ALA A 9 -8.78 18.28 -5.75
N PRO A 10 -7.69 18.84 -5.20
CA PRO A 10 -6.70 19.56 -5.99
C PRO A 10 -5.94 18.58 -6.91
N ALA A 11 -5.94 18.88 -8.20
CA ALA A 11 -5.17 18.15 -9.20
C ALA A 11 -3.77 18.76 -9.38
N ASP A 12 -3.64 20.09 -9.26
CA ASP A 12 -2.35 20.78 -9.24
C ASP A 12 -2.47 22.14 -8.53
N TYR A 13 -1.33 22.62 -7.99
CA TYR A 13 -1.18 23.96 -7.44
C TYR A 13 -0.29 24.75 -8.38
N ILE A 14 -0.88 25.62 -9.19
CA ILE A 14 -0.17 26.36 -10.23
C ILE A 14 0.02 27.82 -9.82
N SER A 15 1.26 28.27 -9.84
CA SER A 15 1.63 29.67 -9.67
C SER A 15 1.96 30.29 -11.02
N HIS A 16 1.31 31.40 -11.35
CA HIS A 16 1.59 32.20 -12.54
C HIS A 16 2.59 33.28 -12.18
N ILE A 17 3.78 33.23 -12.79
CA ILE A 17 4.89 34.13 -12.50
C ILE A 17 5.16 35.02 -13.74
N ARG A 18 5.36 36.30 -13.50
CA ARG A 18 5.83 37.24 -14.52
C ARG A 18 7.29 37.52 -14.29
N ILE A 19 8.12 37.26 -15.30
CA ILE A 19 9.55 37.55 -15.26
C ILE A 19 9.76 38.96 -15.81
N LEU A 20 10.27 39.85 -14.96
CA LEU A 20 10.67 41.21 -15.34
C LEU A 20 12.17 41.24 -15.50
N ARG A 21 12.67 41.74 -16.66
CA ARG A 21 14.10 41.92 -16.92
C ARG A 21 14.49 43.36 -16.67
N PRO A 22 15.64 43.61 -16.03
CA PRO A 22 16.15 44.99 -15.84
C PRO A 22 16.25 45.71 -17.17
N GLY A 23 15.71 46.95 -17.24
CA GLY A 23 15.74 47.78 -18.45
C GLY A 23 14.57 47.59 -19.43
N GLN A 24 13.65 46.72 -19.20
CA GLN A 24 12.39 46.60 -19.96
C GLN A 24 11.26 47.22 -19.14
N GLY A 25 10.56 48.23 -19.73
CA GLY A 25 9.37 48.79 -19.10
C GLY A 25 8.27 47.75 -18.87
N ALA A 26 7.36 48.00 -17.94
CA ALA A 26 6.31 47.07 -17.51
C ALA A 26 5.40 46.56 -18.65
N ASP A 27 5.39 47.21 -19.81
CA ASP A 27 4.56 46.90 -20.98
C ASP A 27 5.29 46.10 -22.08
N SER A 28 6.62 45.93 -21.99
CA SER A 28 7.36 45.18 -23.01
C SER A 28 7.32 43.70 -22.69
N SER A 29 6.58 42.94 -23.50
CA SER A 29 6.54 41.45 -23.61
C SER A 29 6.95 40.66 -22.35
N SER A 30 6.21 40.90 -21.25
CA SER A 30 6.38 40.10 -20.02
C SER A 30 6.04 38.63 -20.29
N CYS A 31 7.06 37.78 -20.25
CA CYS A 31 6.83 36.33 -20.43
C CYS A 31 6.17 35.77 -19.18
N SER A 32 4.86 35.50 -19.25
CA SER A 32 4.17 34.75 -18.21
C SER A 32 4.64 33.31 -18.22
N ARG A 33 5.03 32.79 -17.08
CA ARG A 33 5.47 31.42 -16.88
C ARG A 33 4.65 30.79 -15.75
N THR A 34 4.53 29.48 -15.78
CA THR A 34 3.84 28.71 -14.74
C THR A 34 4.83 27.85 -13.97
N VAL A 35 4.67 27.79 -12.65
CA VAL A 35 5.37 26.88 -11.76
C VAL A 35 4.33 26.09 -10.98
N SER A 36 4.50 24.79 -10.90
CA SER A 36 3.65 23.94 -10.07
C SER A 36 4.47 22.81 -9.42
N MET A 37 3.82 22.02 -8.56
CA MET A 37 4.44 20.83 -7.98
C MET A 37 4.89 19.89 -9.12
N ASN A 38 6.14 19.43 -9.11
CA ASN A 38 6.77 18.61 -10.16
C ASN A 38 6.98 19.31 -11.53
N ARG A 39 6.65 20.59 -11.69
CA ARG A 39 6.93 21.42 -12.88
C ARG A 39 7.68 22.68 -12.48
N ILE A 40 9.00 22.57 -12.47
CA ILE A 40 9.88 23.69 -12.10
C ILE A 40 10.03 24.69 -13.24
N LEU A 41 10.25 25.95 -12.88
CA LEU A 41 10.70 26.97 -13.82
C LEU A 41 12.22 27.06 -13.76
N SER A 42 12.87 27.00 -14.92
CA SER A 42 14.32 27.27 -15.05
C SER A 42 14.52 28.48 -15.93
N GLU A 43 15.20 29.49 -15.40
CA GLU A 43 15.52 30.73 -16.13
C GLU A 43 16.92 31.21 -15.76
N GLN A 44 17.78 31.42 -16.74
CA GLN A 44 19.17 31.90 -16.58
C GLN A 44 20.00 31.13 -15.52
N GLY A 45 19.82 29.79 -15.41
CA GLY A 45 20.52 28.97 -14.42
C GLY A 45 19.85 28.90 -13.04
N PHE A 46 18.86 29.77 -12.78
CA PHE A 46 18.04 29.72 -11.58
C PHE A 46 16.89 28.71 -11.78
N ARG A 47 16.59 27.98 -10.74
CA ARG A 47 15.45 27.03 -10.68
C ARG A 47 14.50 27.45 -9.58
N PHE A 48 13.22 27.55 -9.92
CA PHE A 48 12.16 27.97 -9.02
C PHE A 48 11.24 26.78 -8.77
N TYR A 49 11.03 26.45 -7.50
CA TYR A 49 10.22 25.35 -7.03
C TYR A 49 9.08 25.87 -6.17
N GLN A 50 7.89 25.38 -6.36
CA GLN A 50 6.77 25.70 -5.48
C GLN A 50 6.89 24.90 -4.18
N SER A 51 7.19 25.57 -3.07
CA SER A 51 7.38 24.94 -1.76
C SER A 51 6.10 24.91 -0.94
N SER A 52 5.31 25.98 -1.00
CA SER A 52 4.09 26.16 -0.24
C SER A 52 3.22 27.22 -0.90
N PHE A 53 2.05 27.49 -0.33
CA PHE A 53 1.14 28.57 -0.68
C PHE A 53 0.48 29.10 0.58
N ASP A 54 -0.07 30.32 0.52
CA ASP A 54 -0.74 30.95 1.64
C ASP A 54 -2.11 30.33 1.88
N GLU A 55 -2.64 30.44 3.09
CA GLU A 55 -3.94 29.86 3.47
C GLU A 55 -5.10 30.37 2.61
N ASP A 56 -5.03 31.64 2.18
CA ASP A 56 -5.99 32.27 1.28
C ASP A 56 -5.83 31.85 -0.20
N LYS A 57 -4.80 31.05 -0.51
CA LYS A 57 -4.44 30.56 -1.85
C LYS A 57 -4.11 31.67 -2.87
N GLN A 58 -3.80 32.88 -2.42
CA GLN A 58 -3.46 34.01 -3.30
C GLN A 58 -1.96 34.21 -3.44
N GLY A 59 -1.17 33.78 -2.45
CA GLY A 59 0.29 33.82 -2.46
C GLY A 59 0.93 32.44 -2.60
N SER A 60 2.17 32.43 -3.09
CA SER A 60 2.98 31.20 -3.23
C SER A 60 4.38 31.41 -2.71
N TRP A 61 4.88 30.42 -1.98
CA TRP A 61 6.27 30.38 -1.52
C TRP A 61 7.09 29.60 -2.52
N LEU A 62 8.14 30.25 -3.04
CA LEU A 62 9.04 29.66 -4.02
C LEU A 62 10.42 29.45 -3.41
N THR A 63 10.94 28.23 -3.49
CA THR A 63 12.36 27.97 -3.24
C THR A 63 13.13 28.21 -4.52
N VAL A 64 14.22 28.98 -4.43
CA VAL A 64 15.10 29.29 -5.55
C VAL A 64 16.43 28.57 -5.35
N ASN A 65 16.88 27.85 -6.37
CA ASN A 65 18.18 27.18 -6.38
C ASN A 65 18.99 27.68 -7.61
N HIS A 66 20.25 27.98 -7.38
CA HIS A 66 21.23 28.33 -8.44
C HIS A 66 22.48 27.48 -8.21
N ASP A 67 22.50 26.28 -8.75
CA ASP A 67 23.62 25.33 -8.65
C ASP A 67 23.85 24.62 -9.99
N PRO A 68 24.36 25.29 -10.99
CA PRO A 68 24.54 24.71 -12.33
C PRO A 68 25.61 23.61 -12.36
N TRP A 69 26.65 23.71 -11.54
CA TRP A 69 27.73 22.73 -11.48
C TRP A 69 27.42 21.52 -10.60
N GLY A 70 26.92 21.77 -9.39
CA GLY A 70 26.62 20.69 -8.44
C GLY A 70 25.57 19.73 -8.96
N ILE A 71 24.56 20.23 -9.67
CA ILE A 71 23.55 19.40 -10.33
C ILE A 71 24.20 18.47 -11.35
N GLY A 72 25.03 19.00 -12.25
CA GLY A 72 25.72 18.19 -13.27
C GLY A 72 26.61 17.11 -12.65
N ILE A 73 27.43 17.49 -11.69
CA ILE A 73 28.34 16.58 -10.98
C ILE A 73 27.55 15.47 -10.24
N THR A 74 26.45 15.83 -9.58
CA THR A 74 25.60 14.87 -8.85
C THR A 74 24.98 13.84 -9.78
N TYR A 75 24.42 14.26 -10.93
CA TYR A 75 23.86 13.31 -11.90
C TYR A 75 24.93 12.41 -12.51
N VAL A 76 26.12 12.95 -12.85
CA VAL A 76 27.26 12.13 -13.29
C VAL A 76 27.64 11.11 -12.22
N GLY A 77 27.70 11.51 -10.94
CA GLY A 77 27.94 10.61 -9.82
C GLY A 77 26.91 9.49 -9.73
N TYR A 78 25.63 9.80 -9.86
CA TYR A 78 24.56 8.79 -9.84
C TYR A 78 24.64 7.83 -11.02
N ILE A 79 24.94 8.32 -12.22
CA ILE A 79 25.13 7.49 -13.42
C ILE A 79 26.32 6.54 -13.22
N LEU A 80 27.46 7.04 -12.78
CA LEU A 80 28.65 6.21 -12.53
C LEU A 80 28.40 5.15 -11.47
N LEU A 81 27.69 5.52 -10.40
CA LEU A 81 27.34 4.59 -9.32
C LEU A 81 26.35 3.53 -9.82
N GLY A 82 25.34 3.90 -10.61
CA GLY A 82 24.40 2.99 -11.24
C GLY A 82 25.12 2.00 -12.19
N ILE A 83 26.03 2.50 -13.04
CA ILE A 83 26.84 1.66 -13.92
C ILE A 83 27.71 0.70 -13.11
N SER A 84 28.35 1.16 -12.03
CA SER A 84 29.16 0.32 -11.15
C SER A 84 28.34 -0.78 -10.48
N MET A 85 27.16 -0.46 -9.97
CA MET A 85 26.26 -1.43 -9.34
C MET A 85 25.76 -2.48 -10.35
N ILE A 86 25.38 -2.05 -11.56
CA ILE A 86 25.00 -2.93 -12.68
C ILE A 86 26.21 -3.79 -13.06
N GLY A 87 27.40 -3.19 -13.18
CA GLY A 87 28.65 -3.89 -13.51
C GLY A 87 28.96 -5.05 -12.54
N ILE A 88 28.69 -4.88 -11.25
CA ILE A 88 28.85 -5.95 -10.25
C ILE A 88 27.92 -7.15 -10.55
N LEU A 89 26.67 -6.91 -10.95
CA LEU A 89 25.72 -7.97 -11.28
C LEU A 89 26.08 -8.73 -12.59
N PHE A 90 26.62 -8.02 -13.58
CA PHE A 90 26.92 -8.59 -14.90
C PHE A 90 28.39 -9.01 -15.10
N SER A 91 29.28 -8.68 -14.15
CA SER A 91 30.72 -9.03 -14.25
C SER A 91 30.94 -10.53 -14.41
N ARG A 92 31.67 -10.92 -15.45
CA ARG A 92 31.98 -12.33 -15.75
C ARG A 92 32.79 -13.02 -14.66
N LYS A 93 33.68 -12.29 -13.97
CA LYS A 93 34.53 -12.77 -12.87
C LYS A 93 34.00 -12.39 -11.49
N GLY A 94 32.84 -11.72 -11.41
CA GLY A 94 32.22 -11.22 -10.19
C GLY A 94 31.72 -12.34 -9.26
N GLU A 95 31.72 -12.05 -7.96
CA GLU A 95 31.19 -12.94 -6.93
C GLU A 95 29.72 -13.32 -7.17
N PHE A 96 28.88 -12.39 -7.65
CA PHE A 96 27.47 -12.66 -7.97
C PHE A 96 27.35 -13.81 -8.98
N ARG A 97 28.09 -13.76 -10.07
CA ARG A 97 28.06 -14.79 -11.11
C ARG A 97 28.67 -16.12 -10.63
N ARG A 98 29.70 -16.04 -9.75
CA ARG A 98 30.29 -17.23 -9.11
C ARG A 98 29.29 -17.90 -8.16
N LEU A 99 28.53 -17.14 -7.38
CA LEU A 99 27.45 -17.65 -6.54
C LEU A 99 26.31 -18.24 -7.37
N MET A 100 25.92 -17.58 -8.44
CA MET A 100 24.86 -18.04 -9.35
C MET A 100 25.19 -19.40 -9.99
N ASN A 101 26.45 -19.68 -10.27
CA ASN A 101 26.92 -20.94 -10.88
C ASN A 101 27.39 -21.99 -9.86
N HIS A 102 27.24 -21.73 -8.56
CA HIS A 102 27.72 -22.64 -7.52
C HIS A 102 26.99 -24.01 -7.57
N PRO A 103 27.71 -25.16 -7.52
CA PRO A 103 27.12 -26.51 -7.69
C PRO A 103 25.99 -26.82 -6.71
N LEU A 104 26.06 -26.34 -5.47
CA LEU A 104 25.06 -26.58 -4.42
C LEU A 104 23.69 -25.95 -4.72
N LEU A 105 23.62 -25.01 -5.68
CA LEU A 105 22.39 -24.28 -6.01
C LEU A 105 21.66 -24.82 -7.27
N LYS A 106 22.13 -25.91 -7.90
CA LYS A 106 21.68 -26.36 -9.26
C LYS A 106 20.58 -27.42 -9.34
N LYS A 107 19.94 -27.92 -8.26
CA LYS A 107 18.94 -29.01 -8.36
C LYS A 107 17.58 -28.72 -7.73
N GLY A 108 16.49 -28.87 -8.50
CA GLY A 108 15.09 -28.91 -8.06
C GLY A 108 14.01 -28.79 -9.16
N GLY A 109 12.93 -29.51 -9.07
CA GLY A 109 11.69 -29.46 -9.90
C GLY A 109 10.53 -30.17 -9.19
N VAL A 110 9.31 -30.11 -9.45
CA VAL A 110 8.16 -29.53 -10.12
C VAL A 110 6.80 -30.17 -9.67
N LEU A 111 5.70 -29.43 -9.63
CA LEU A 111 4.23 -29.59 -9.93
C LEU A 111 3.25 -30.05 -8.84
N CYS A 112 2.10 -29.71 -8.71
CA CYS A 112 0.77 -29.11 -8.94
C CYS A 112 -0.38 -29.66 -8.04
N LEU A 113 -1.36 -28.96 -7.66
CA LEU A 113 -2.76 -28.63 -7.94
C LEU A 113 -3.84 -28.75 -6.83
N LEU A 114 -4.75 -27.77 -6.78
CA LEU A 114 -6.23 -27.62 -6.60
C LEU A 114 -6.90 -27.92 -5.25
N LEU A 115 -7.93 -27.30 -4.82
CA LEU A 115 -9.07 -26.39 -5.00
C LEU A 115 -10.09 -26.58 -3.85
N LEU A 116 -10.85 -25.61 -3.41
CA LEU A 116 -12.32 -25.48 -3.36
C LEU A 116 -12.87 -24.49 -2.33
N ALA A 117 -13.96 -23.82 -2.72
CA ALA A 117 -14.70 -22.81 -1.98
C ALA A 117 -16.05 -23.36 -1.46
N GLY A 118 -16.57 -22.77 -0.39
CA GLY A 118 -17.90 -23.07 0.14
C GLY A 118 -18.67 -21.79 0.51
N ASN A 119 -19.93 -21.72 0.14
CA ASN A 119 -20.87 -20.63 0.43
C ASN A 119 -21.73 -20.95 1.68
N MET A 120 -21.99 -19.94 2.51
CA MET A 120 -23.01 -20.01 3.56
C MET A 120 -24.10 -18.95 3.30
N GLN A 121 -25.35 -19.39 3.29
CA GLN A 121 -26.53 -18.53 3.28
C GLN A 121 -27.04 -18.26 4.70
N VAL A 122 -27.50 -17.06 4.95
CA VAL A 122 -28.16 -16.65 6.19
C VAL A 122 -29.54 -16.06 5.85
N GLN A 123 -30.55 -16.51 6.55
CA GLN A 123 -31.95 -16.08 6.44
C GLN A 123 -32.18 -14.74 7.14
N GLY A 124 -32.88 -13.79 6.51
CA GLY A 124 -33.05 -12.43 6.96
C GLY A 124 -34.49 -12.01 7.24
N ARG A 125 -34.63 -11.01 8.12
CA ARG A 125 -35.85 -10.22 8.37
C ARG A 125 -36.26 -9.43 7.13
N THR A 126 -37.57 -9.25 6.92
CA THR A 126 -38.12 -8.44 5.83
C THR A 126 -38.05 -6.94 6.17
N LEU A 127 -36.96 -6.29 5.78
CA LEU A 127 -36.83 -4.82 5.79
C LEU A 127 -37.40 -4.22 4.48
N PRO A 128 -37.95 -3.00 4.49
CA PRO A 128 -38.36 -2.32 3.27
C PRO A 128 -37.13 -1.92 2.46
N VAL A 129 -36.86 -2.66 1.39
CA VAL A 129 -35.67 -2.50 0.53
C VAL A 129 -36.05 -2.55 -0.94
N LEU A 130 -35.18 -2.03 -1.79
CA LEU A 130 -35.25 -2.22 -3.23
C LEU A 130 -35.24 -3.71 -3.59
N ASN A 131 -35.97 -4.08 -4.63
CA ASN A 131 -35.82 -5.44 -5.13
C ASN A 131 -34.42 -5.62 -5.77
N ILE A 132 -33.97 -6.88 -5.89
CA ILE A 132 -32.61 -7.20 -6.36
C ILE A 132 -32.34 -6.62 -7.75
N ARG A 133 -33.31 -6.65 -8.67
CA ARG A 133 -33.13 -6.10 -10.03
C ARG A 133 -32.94 -4.59 -10.03
N GLN A 134 -33.68 -3.89 -9.18
CA GLN A 134 -33.52 -2.43 -9.01
C GLN A 134 -32.17 -2.08 -8.37
N ALA A 135 -31.75 -2.87 -7.36
CA ALA A 135 -30.46 -2.70 -6.72
C ALA A 135 -29.30 -2.94 -7.70
N ASP A 136 -29.37 -3.99 -8.54
CA ASP A 136 -28.38 -4.31 -9.56
C ASP A 136 -28.32 -3.21 -10.67
N SER A 137 -29.45 -2.65 -11.06
CA SER A 137 -29.48 -1.51 -11.98
C SER A 137 -28.80 -0.30 -11.36
N LEU A 138 -29.15 0.04 -10.12
CA LEU A 138 -28.58 1.16 -9.37
C LEU A 138 -27.08 0.99 -9.14
N ALA A 139 -26.59 -0.23 -8.95
CA ALA A 139 -25.18 -0.52 -8.71
C ALA A 139 -24.24 0.02 -9.81
N SER A 140 -24.71 0.06 -11.06
CA SER A 140 -23.96 0.51 -12.23
C SER A 140 -24.11 2.01 -12.55
N GLU A 141 -25.07 2.70 -11.92
CA GLU A 141 -25.24 4.15 -12.09
C GLU A 141 -23.99 4.90 -11.62
N GLN A 142 -23.66 5.98 -12.34
CA GLN A 142 -22.44 6.73 -12.07
C GLN A 142 -22.74 7.94 -11.17
N VAL A 143 -21.92 8.08 -10.13
CA VAL A 143 -22.05 9.14 -9.13
C VAL A 143 -20.67 9.72 -8.80
N ILE A 144 -20.65 10.90 -8.18
CA ILE A 144 -19.43 11.50 -7.64
C ILE A 144 -19.33 11.13 -6.15
N TYR A 145 -18.21 10.50 -5.78
CA TYR A 145 -17.91 10.11 -4.41
C TYR A 145 -16.40 10.22 -4.13
N HIS A 146 -16.03 10.90 -3.04
CA HIS A 146 -14.62 11.20 -2.70
C HIS A 146 -13.84 11.74 -3.91
N ASP A 147 -14.41 12.75 -4.56
CA ASP A 147 -13.81 13.46 -5.68
C ASP A 147 -13.42 12.57 -6.87
N ARG A 148 -14.18 11.52 -7.08
CA ARG A 148 -14.04 10.60 -8.22
C ARG A 148 -15.41 10.19 -8.75
N VAL A 149 -15.51 10.08 -10.08
CA VAL A 149 -16.67 9.41 -10.70
C VAL A 149 -16.54 7.91 -10.45
N VAL A 150 -17.58 7.31 -9.90
CA VAL A 150 -17.60 5.90 -9.48
C VAL A 150 -18.97 5.27 -9.78
N PRO A 151 -19.08 3.95 -9.91
CA PRO A 151 -20.38 3.28 -9.86
C PRO A 151 -20.98 3.40 -8.46
N PHE A 152 -22.29 3.49 -8.34
CA PHE A 152 -23.02 3.62 -7.07
C PHE A 152 -22.73 2.50 -6.07
N ASN A 153 -22.35 1.34 -6.56
CA ASN A 153 -21.88 0.23 -5.72
C ASN A 153 -20.69 0.62 -4.82
N THR A 154 -19.79 1.50 -5.30
CA THR A 154 -18.59 1.90 -4.52
C THR A 154 -18.96 2.64 -3.23
N PRO A 155 -19.71 3.78 -3.26
CA PRO A 155 -20.16 4.43 -2.03
C PRO A 155 -21.12 3.57 -1.21
N ALA A 156 -21.97 2.75 -1.84
CA ALA A 156 -22.88 1.85 -1.13
C ALA A 156 -22.11 0.84 -0.26
N ARG A 157 -21.11 0.21 -0.84
CA ARG A 157 -20.26 -0.74 -0.13
C ARG A 157 -19.43 -0.08 0.98
N ASP A 158 -18.86 1.10 0.72
CA ASP A 158 -18.09 1.83 1.71
C ASP A 158 -18.94 2.23 2.91
N PHE A 159 -20.14 2.76 2.66
CA PHE A 159 -21.12 3.13 3.68
C PHE A 159 -21.46 1.92 4.59
N VAL A 160 -21.86 0.80 4.00
CA VAL A 160 -22.22 -0.40 4.77
C VAL A 160 -21.01 -0.94 5.55
N MET A 161 -19.84 -0.97 4.93
CA MET A 161 -18.61 -1.44 5.58
C MET A 161 -18.20 -0.55 6.76
N LYS A 162 -18.26 0.78 6.62
CA LYS A 162 -17.92 1.73 7.69
C LYS A 162 -18.90 1.63 8.86
N LEU A 163 -20.18 1.49 8.58
CA LEU A 163 -21.19 1.40 9.63
C LEU A 163 -21.16 0.05 10.36
N THR A 164 -21.18 -1.05 9.60
CA THR A 164 -21.41 -2.39 10.16
C THR A 164 -20.14 -3.20 10.39
N GLY A 165 -18.99 -2.79 9.82
CA GLY A 165 -17.76 -3.57 9.75
C GLY A 165 -17.85 -4.78 8.80
N ARG A 166 -18.93 -4.90 8.00
CA ARG A 166 -19.20 -6.03 7.09
C ARG A 166 -19.54 -5.53 5.69
N ALA A 167 -19.32 -6.37 4.68
CA ALA A 167 -19.61 -6.03 3.28
C ALA A 167 -21.10 -6.08 2.93
N SER A 168 -21.95 -6.63 3.80
CA SER A 168 -23.41 -6.77 3.65
C SER A 168 -24.06 -6.67 5.02
N TYR A 169 -25.33 -6.35 5.06
CA TYR A 169 -26.13 -6.26 6.29
C TYR A 169 -27.40 -7.11 6.17
N ALA A 170 -27.65 -7.99 7.13
CA ALA A 170 -28.85 -8.83 7.19
C ALA A 170 -29.18 -9.60 5.88
N GLY A 171 -28.15 -10.00 5.12
CA GLY A 171 -28.32 -10.67 3.82
C GLY A 171 -28.64 -9.74 2.65
N LEU A 172 -28.73 -8.42 2.89
CA LEU A 172 -29.01 -7.40 1.88
C LEU A 172 -27.72 -6.94 1.19
N THR A 173 -27.83 -6.56 -0.08
CA THR A 173 -26.74 -5.92 -0.80
C THR A 173 -26.52 -4.49 -0.33
N PRO A 174 -25.32 -3.91 -0.51
CA PRO A 174 -25.04 -2.53 -0.12
C PRO A 174 -26.02 -1.51 -0.74
N GLU A 175 -26.42 -1.74 -1.99
CA GLU A 175 -27.36 -0.88 -2.71
C GLU A 175 -28.76 -0.96 -2.10
N GLN A 176 -29.18 -2.14 -1.67
CA GLN A 176 -30.46 -2.32 -0.97
C GLN A 176 -30.46 -1.58 0.37
N VAL A 177 -29.33 -1.60 1.09
CA VAL A 177 -29.18 -0.90 2.38
C VAL A 177 -29.26 0.61 2.17
N ILE A 178 -28.48 1.18 1.25
CA ILE A 178 -28.55 2.63 0.97
C ILE A 178 -29.93 3.01 0.42
N GLY A 179 -30.47 2.23 -0.52
CA GLY A 179 -31.81 2.45 -1.05
C GLY A 179 -32.86 2.46 0.07
N GLY A 180 -32.74 1.58 1.06
CA GLY A 180 -33.60 1.57 2.24
C GLY A 180 -33.48 2.85 3.07
N TRP A 181 -32.26 3.31 3.34
CA TRP A 181 -32.01 4.57 4.04
C TRP A 181 -32.53 5.81 3.32
N LEU A 182 -32.46 5.83 1.98
CA LEU A 182 -32.97 6.96 1.18
C LEU A 182 -34.48 6.96 1.06
N LEU A 183 -35.11 5.77 0.94
CA LEU A 183 -36.55 5.65 0.71
C LEU A 183 -37.39 5.63 1.99
N ARG A 184 -36.84 5.06 3.08
CA ARG A 184 -37.56 4.84 4.34
C ARG A 184 -36.66 5.12 5.55
N PRO A 185 -36.10 6.33 5.70
CA PRO A 185 -35.19 6.68 6.80
C PRO A 185 -35.87 6.53 8.16
N GLU A 186 -37.20 6.71 8.24
CA GLU A 186 -37.98 6.55 9.45
C GLU A 186 -38.00 5.12 10.01
N VAL A 187 -37.80 4.09 9.17
CA VAL A 187 -37.70 2.69 9.57
C VAL A 187 -36.25 2.34 9.89
N TRP A 188 -35.34 2.74 9.03
CA TRP A 188 -33.92 2.39 9.14
C TRP A 188 -33.21 3.04 10.33
N ARG A 189 -33.72 4.14 10.88
CA ARG A 189 -33.17 4.78 12.08
C ARG A 189 -33.23 3.90 13.34
N TYR A 190 -34.11 2.88 13.36
CA TYR A 190 -34.23 1.92 14.45
C TYR A 190 -33.39 0.66 14.25
N GLU A 191 -32.78 0.49 13.07
CA GLU A 191 -31.95 -0.71 12.79
C GLU A 191 -30.58 -0.61 13.47
N PRO A 192 -30.19 -1.66 14.23
CA PRO A 192 -28.91 -1.69 14.96
C PRO A 192 -27.75 -2.04 14.01
N MET A 193 -27.30 -1.07 13.20
CA MET A 193 -26.25 -1.29 12.21
C MET A 193 -24.94 -0.54 12.48
N ILE A 194 -24.91 0.35 13.47
CA ILE A 194 -23.69 1.10 13.84
C ILE A 194 -22.86 0.22 14.76
N TYR A 195 -21.78 -0.37 14.22
CA TYR A 195 -20.87 -1.23 14.99
C TYR A 195 -19.97 -0.41 15.91
N ILE A 196 -20.02 -0.70 17.21
CA ILE A 196 -19.19 -0.08 18.25
C ILE A 196 -18.24 -1.14 18.84
N LYS A 197 -16.94 -0.97 18.60
CA LYS A 197 -15.91 -1.92 19.03
C LYS A 197 -15.60 -1.84 20.52
N ASN A 198 -15.72 -0.65 21.11
CA ASN A 198 -15.37 -0.38 22.52
C ASN A 198 -16.49 -0.81 23.44
N ARG A 199 -16.21 -1.77 24.33
CA ARG A 199 -17.19 -2.31 25.30
C ARG A 199 -17.60 -1.30 26.37
N GLU A 200 -16.72 -0.36 26.74
CA GLU A 200 -17.01 0.68 27.71
C GLU A 200 -18.05 1.65 27.15
N LEU A 201 -17.88 2.11 25.91
CA LEU A 201 -18.88 2.95 25.25
C LEU A 201 -20.23 2.22 25.08
N CYS A 202 -20.22 0.91 24.76
CA CYS A 202 -21.46 0.12 24.72
C CYS A 202 -22.19 0.11 26.07
N ARG A 203 -21.46 0.02 27.20
CA ARG A 203 -22.05 0.07 28.56
C ARG A 203 -22.61 1.45 28.89
N LEU A 204 -21.89 2.53 28.57
CA LEU A 204 -22.33 3.91 28.78
C LEU A 204 -23.62 4.23 27.99
N LEU A 205 -23.75 3.64 26.81
CA LEU A 205 -24.95 3.77 25.97
C LEU A 205 -26.07 2.78 26.34
N ASN A 206 -25.86 1.89 27.33
CA ASN A 206 -26.78 0.81 27.73
C ASN A 206 -27.15 -0.14 26.58
N LEU A 207 -26.22 -0.44 25.67
CA LEU A 207 -26.45 -1.33 24.55
C LEU A 207 -26.36 -2.81 24.96
N LYS A 208 -27.33 -3.62 24.49
CA LYS A 208 -27.33 -5.08 24.69
C LYS A 208 -26.33 -5.81 23.78
N THR A 209 -25.95 -5.19 22.67
CA THR A 209 -25.04 -5.74 21.66
C THR A 209 -23.96 -4.74 21.30
N SER A 210 -22.98 -5.14 20.50
CA SER A 210 -21.99 -4.21 19.93
C SER A 210 -22.51 -3.39 18.74
N TYR A 211 -23.80 -3.40 18.50
CA TYR A 211 -24.46 -2.64 17.43
C TYR A 211 -25.48 -1.71 18.03
N ALA A 212 -25.42 -0.44 17.63
CA ALA A 212 -26.38 0.61 17.98
C ALA A 212 -27.23 0.97 16.77
N SER A 213 -28.46 1.39 17.01
CA SER A 213 -29.28 2.13 16.06
C SER A 213 -29.01 3.63 16.17
N VAL A 214 -29.48 4.42 15.22
CA VAL A 214 -29.40 5.89 15.35
C VAL A 214 -30.18 6.35 16.57
N THR A 215 -31.34 5.75 16.84
CA THR A 215 -32.19 6.11 17.99
C THR A 215 -31.55 5.82 19.36
N ASP A 216 -30.65 4.84 19.46
CA ASP A 216 -29.90 4.56 20.71
C ASP A 216 -28.90 5.66 21.05
N LEU A 217 -28.48 6.44 20.05
CA LEU A 217 -27.50 7.53 20.20
C LEU A 217 -28.14 8.88 20.45
N PHE A 218 -29.48 8.97 20.42
CA PHE A 218 -30.24 10.18 20.70
C PHE A 218 -31.25 9.94 21.84
N ASP A 219 -31.35 10.88 22.74
CA ASP A 219 -32.40 10.95 23.75
C ASP A 219 -33.29 12.17 23.41
N GLY A 220 -34.38 11.91 22.70
CA GLY A 220 -35.16 12.96 22.05
C GLY A 220 -34.34 13.73 21.01
N GLN A 221 -34.06 15.00 21.29
CA GLN A 221 -33.18 15.84 20.44
C GLN A 221 -31.74 15.90 20.94
N ARG A 222 -31.45 15.33 22.12
CA ARG A 222 -30.12 15.38 22.73
C ARG A 222 -29.23 14.26 22.19
N TYR A 223 -28.05 14.62 21.69
CA TYR A 223 -27.07 13.67 21.19
C TYR A 223 -26.22 13.14 22.34
N ARG A 224 -26.41 11.88 22.70
CA ARG A 224 -25.81 11.24 23.90
C ARG A 224 -24.29 11.17 23.87
N LEU A 225 -23.66 11.11 22.72
CA LEU A 225 -22.18 11.04 22.63
C LEU A 225 -21.52 12.32 23.12
N GLN A 226 -22.19 13.48 23.07
CA GLN A 226 -21.67 14.73 23.61
C GLN A 226 -21.48 14.68 25.12
N ASP A 227 -22.30 13.93 25.83
CA ASP A 227 -22.23 13.80 27.30
C ASP A 227 -20.97 13.08 27.75
N PHE A 228 -20.39 12.25 26.92
CA PHE A 228 -19.20 11.45 27.19
C PHE A 228 -17.92 12.07 26.64
N TRP A 229 -18.02 13.15 25.86
CA TRP A 229 -16.89 13.88 25.32
C TRP A 229 -16.28 14.80 26.37
N GLN A 230 -15.18 14.36 27.02
CA GLN A 230 -14.45 15.16 28.02
C GLN A 230 -13.24 15.92 27.45
N GLY A 231 -12.98 15.77 26.16
CA GLY A 231 -11.80 16.33 25.49
C GLY A 231 -12.06 17.68 24.85
N GLY A 232 -11.56 18.76 25.44
CA GLY A 232 -11.19 19.92 24.64
C GLY A 232 -10.09 19.50 23.64
N ARG A 233 -10.01 20.15 22.46
CA ARG A 233 -8.91 20.00 21.51
C ARG A 233 -7.60 20.56 22.10
N GLU A 234 -7.09 19.98 23.15
CA GLU A 234 -5.72 20.24 23.59
C GLU A 234 -4.78 19.59 22.57
N THR A 235 -4.17 20.43 21.75
CA THR A 235 -3.14 20.06 20.78
C THR A 235 -2.01 19.33 21.49
N GLY A 236 -1.89 18.02 21.26
CA GLY A 236 -0.76 17.21 21.71
C GLY A 236 -1.08 16.04 22.65
N ARG A 237 -2.28 15.93 23.23
CA ARG A 237 -2.66 14.79 24.08
C ARG A 237 -3.08 13.58 23.22
N LYS A 238 -2.51 12.40 23.51
CA LYS A 238 -2.99 11.14 22.89
C LYS A 238 -4.40 10.82 23.38
N MET A 239 -5.35 10.67 22.46
CA MET A 239 -6.72 10.27 22.78
C MET A 239 -6.76 8.91 23.50
N SER A 240 -7.61 8.80 24.51
CA SER A 240 -7.91 7.55 25.18
C SER A 240 -8.64 6.57 24.25
N PRO A 241 -8.67 5.26 24.54
CA PRO A 241 -9.45 4.30 23.76
C PRO A 241 -10.95 4.60 23.71
N LEU A 242 -11.50 5.21 24.75
CA LEU A 242 -12.89 5.65 24.81
C LEU A 242 -13.14 6.86 23.92
N GLU A 243 -12.30 7.89 24.00
CA GLU A 243 -12.40 9.08 23.14
C GLU A 243 -12.31 8.71 21.66
N LYS A 244 -11.39 7.81 21.27
CA LYS A 244 -11.31 7.29 19.89
C LYS A 244 -12.59 6.59 19.46
N ALA A 245 -13.21 5.81 20.35
CA ALA A 245 -14.46 5.11 20.04
C ALA A 245 -15.63 6.08 19.90
N ILE A 246 -15.66 7.17 20.67
CA ILE A 246 -16.65 8.23 20.54
C ILE A 246 -16.52 8.91 19.17
N VAL A 247 -15.30 9.33 18.80
CA VAL A 247 -15.04 9.94 17.47
C VAL A 247 -15.41 9.00 16.33
N GLU A 248 -14.98 7.74 16.40
CA GLU A 248 -15.33 6.74 15.37
C GLU A 248 -16.86 6.52 15.25
N THR A 249 -17.58 6.56 16.37
CA THR A 249 -19.04 6.41 16.38
C THR A 249 -19.71 7.67 15.84
N ASP A 250 -19.22 8.85 16.20
CA ASP A 250 -19.69 10.14 15.70
C ASP A 250 -19.53 10.25 14.17
N GLU A 251 -18.37 9.86 13.64
CA GLU A 251 -18.14 9.78 12.18
C GLU A 251 -19.16 8.88 11.48
N LYS A 252 -19.53 7.74 12.08
CA LYS A 252 -20.56 6.84 11.53
C LYS A 252 -21.94 7.48 11.51
N VAL A 253 -22.31 8.21 12.55
CA VAL A 253 -23.55 8.99 12.57
C VAL A 253 -23.50 10.10 11.53
N GLY A 254 -22.36 10.79 11.43
CA GLY A 254 -22.13 11.82 10.42
C GLY A 254 -22.35 11.30 8.99
N LEU A 255 -21.87 10.09 8.66
CA LEU A 255 -22.10 9.46 7.36
C LEU A 255 -23.60 9.25 7.07
N ILE A 256 -24.38 8.81 8.07
CA ILE A 256 -25.85 8.65 7.90
C ILE A 256 -26.51 10.00 7.65
N LEU A 257 -26.14 11.02 8.43
CA LEU A 257 -26.69 12.38 8.26
C LEU A 257 -26.30 12.98 6.89
N MET A 258 -25.07 12.78 6.43
CA MET A 258 -24.63 13.20 5.10
C MET A 258 -25.39 12.48 3.99
N LEU A 259 -25.69 11.18 4.16
CA LEU A 259 -26.52 10.44 3.21
C LEU A 259 -27.94 11.02 3.14
N GLN A 260 -28.57 11.29 4.28
CA GLN A 260 -29.91 11.86 4.36
C GLN A 260 -30.00 13.28 3.78
N LYS A 261 -28.94 14.10 3.97
CA LYS A 261 -28.82 15.44 3.38
C LYS A 261 -28.45 15.43 1.90
N GLY A 262 -28.17 14.27 1.29
CA GLY A 262 -27.73 14.15 -0.11
C GLY A 262 -26.32 14.68 -0.38
N THR A 263 -25.50 14.92 0.65
CA THR A 263 -24.14 15.45 0.51
C THR A 263 -23.08 14.34 0.40
N LEU A 264 -23.38 13.11 0.84
CA LEU A 264 -22.46 11.98 0.78
C LEU A 264 -22.22 11.50 -0.65
N ILE A 265 -23.26 11.44 -1.46
CA ILE A 265 -23.24 10.94 -2.84
C ILE A 265 -23.83 12.04 -3.72
N ARG A 266 -23.03 12.55 -4.64
CA ARG A 266 -23.48 13.59 -5.58
C ARG A 266 -23.81 12.94 -6.93
N PRO A 267 -24.99 13.25 -7.53
CA PRO A 267 -25.32 12.76 -8.87
C PRO A 267 -24.33 13.34 -9.90
N LEU A 268 -24.10 12.62 -10.98
CA LEU A 268 -23.29 13.12 -12.08
C LEU A 268 -24.00 14.30 -12.77
N PRO A 269 -23.33 15.48 -12.93
CA PRO A 269 -23.92 16.62 -13.63
C PRO A 269 -24.27 16.28 -15.07
N LYS A 270 -25.45 16.73 -15.53
CA LYS A 270 -25.94 16.50 -16.89
C LYS A 270 -25.42 17.51 -17.91
N ASP A 271 -24.76 18.56 -17.45
CA ASP A 271 -24.21 19.67 -18.25
C ASP A 271 -22.93 19.31 -19.04
N GLY A 272 -22.43 18.08 -18.88
CA GLY A 272 -21.20 17.64 -19.54
C GLY A 272 -19.90 18.16 -18.89
N SER A 273 -19.98 18.87 -17.76
CA SER A 273 -18.81 19.38 -17.01
C SER A 273 -17.92 18.24 -16.48
N VAL A 274 -18.52 17.08 -16.23
CA VAL A 274 -17.82 15.90 -15.73
C VAL A 274 -17.93 14.75 -16.73
N LYS A 275 -16.79 14.23 -17.18
CA LYS A 275 -16.74 13.12 -18.13
C LYS A 275 -17.12 11.81 -17.43
N PRO A 276 -18.14 11.08 -17.92
CA PRO A 276 -18.51 9.79 -17.36
C PRO A 276 -17.42 8.73 -17.58
N LEU A 277 -17.39 7.72 -16.72
CA LEU A 277 -16.53 6.54 -16.91
C LEU A 277 -17.00 5.70 -18.12
N SER A 278 -16.05 5.08 -18.79
CA SER A 278 -16.38 4.06 -19.79
C SER A 278 -17.06 2.85 -19.14
N LEU A 279 -17.95 2.19 -19.86
CA LEU A 279 -18.67 1.01 -19.39
C LEU A 279 -17.73 -0.11 -18.93
N SER A 280 -16.55 -0.25 -19.58
CA SER A 280 -15.52 -1.20 -19.18
C SER A 280 -14.91 -0.89 -17.83
N LYS A 281 -14.68 0.40 -17.50
CA LYS A 281 -14.20 0.82 -16.18
C LYS A 281 -15.26 0.57 -15.10
N VAL A 282 -16.52 0.89 -15.36
CA VAL A 282 -17.63 0.58 -14.44
C VAL A 282 -17.69 -0.90 -14.13
N ARG A 283 -17.67 -1.77 -15.15
CA ARG A 283 -17.66 -3.22 -14.97
C ARG A 283 -16.43 -3.72 -14.19
N ALA A 284 -15.26 -3.19 -14.50
CA ALA A 284 -14.02 -3.55 -13.79
C ALA A 284 -14.09 -3.18 -12.30
N GLU A 285 -14.63 -2.01 -11.97
CA GLU A 285 -14.79 -1.57 -10.59
C GLU A 285 -15.84 -2.40 -9.83
N LEU A 286 -16.95 -2.76 -10.47
CA LEU A 286 -17.94 -3.69 -9.90
C LEU A 286 -17.33 -5.06 -9.59
N ILE A 287 -16.53 -5.62 -10.49
CA ILE A 287 -15.80 -6.89 -10.27
C ILE A 287 -14.81 -6.74 -9.11
N TYR A 288 -14.03 -5.65 -9.10
CA TYR A 288 -13.06 -5.37 -8.03
C TYR A 288 -13.74 -5.26 -6.66
N ASN A 289 -14.87 -4.59 -6.60
CA ASN A 289 -15.65 -4.42 -5.37
C ASN A 289 -16.30 -5.74 -4.91
N ARG A 290 -16.74 -6.59 -5.83
CA ARG A 290 -17.39 -7.86 -5.50
C ARG A 290 -16.42 -8.86 -4.86
N ILE A 291 -15.16 -8.86 -5.28
CA ILE A 291 -14.15 -9.83 -4.84
C ILE A 291 -13.24 -9.22 -3.77
N PRO A 292 -13.25 -9.70 -2.52
CA PRO A 292 -12.36 -9.19 -1.47
C PRO A 292 -10.94 -9.78 -1.61
N PHE A 293 -10.21 -9.41 -2.70
CA PHE A 293 -8.92 -9.98 -3.09
C PHE A 293 -7.93 -10.09 -1.93
N SER A 294 -7.64 -8.99 -1.24
CA SER A 294 -6.65 -8.97 -0.16
C SER A 294 -7.05 -9.83 1.02
N LYS A 295 -8.34 -9.81 1.41
CA LYS A 295 -8.84 -10.60 2.55
C LYS A 295 -8.78 -12.10 2.27
N CYS A 296 -9.17 -12.52 1.08
CA CYS A 296 -9.06 -13.92 0.68
C CYS A 296 -7.60 -14.37 0.66
N LEU A 297 -6.73 -13.54 0.05
CA LEU A 297 -5.34 -13.93 -0.15
C LEU A 297 -4.51 -13.96 1.13
N PHE A 298 -4.68 -13.00 2.08
CA PHE A 298 -3.85 -13.06 3.28
C PHE A 298 -4.14 -14.31 4.11
N MET A 299 -5.42 -14.67 4.28
CA MET A 299 -5.81 -15.87 5.02
C MET A 299 -5.29 -17.13 4.32
N PHE A 300 -5.52 -17.21 3.02
CA PHE A 300 -5.11 -18.34 2.20
C PHE A 300 -3.58 -18.50 2.16
N ASN A 301 -2.86 -17.41 1.84
CA ASN A 301 -1.40 -17.45 1.70
C ASN A 301 -0.70 -17.76 3.03
N LEU A 302 -1.16 -17.23 4.17
CA LEU A 302 -0.59 -17.57 5.47
C LEU A 302 -0.82 -19.04 5.80
N THR A 303 -2.04 -19.55 5.61
CA THR A 303 -2.36 -20.95 5.89
C THR A 303 -1.55 -21.90 5.02
N VAL A 304 -1.57 -21.71 3.71
CA VAL A 304 -0.81 -22.54 2.77
C VAL A 304 0.70 -22.38 2.98
N GLY A 305 1.16 -21.16 3.27
CA GLY A 305 2.55 -20.85 3.55
C GLY A 305 3.09 -21.59 4.78
N LEU A 306 2.34 -21.61 5.87
CA LEU A 306 2.68 -22.38 7.08
C LEU A 306 2.72 -23.88 6.79
N LEU A 307 1.71 -24.41 6.12
CA LEU A 307 1.68 -25.83 5.75
C LEU A 307 2.87 -26.20 4.85
N ALA A 308 3.17 -25.39 3.86
CA ALA A 308 4.30 -25.59 2.97
C ALA A 308 5.66 -25.46 3.70
N PHE A 309 5.76 -24.54 4.67
CA PHE A 309 6.96 -24.36 5.48
C PHE A 309 7.19 -25.56 6.41
N PHE A 310 6.18 -26.02 7.12
CA PHE A 310 6.29 -27.22 7.96
C PHE A 310 6.59 -28.47 7.14
N HIS A 311 5.97 -28.61 5.96
CA HIS A 311 6.31 -29.70 5.05
C HIS A 311 7.77 -29.64 4.59
N LEU A 312 8.28 -28.45 4.28
CA LEU A 312 9.69 -28.23 3.92
C LEU A 312 10.63 -28.63 5.06
N VAL A 313 10.36 -28.20 6.30
CA VAL A 313 11.14 -28.53 7.49
C VAL A 313 11.10 -30.04 7.76
N TYR A 314 9.93 -30.66 7.71
CA TYR A 314 9.78 -32.10 7.86
C TYR A 314 10.61 -32.88 6.84
N CYS A 315 10.54 -32.51 5.57
CA CYS A 315 11.37 -33.14 4.52
C CYS A 315 12.87 -32.88 4.69
N GLY A 316 13.25 -31.74 5.25
CA GLY A 316 14.65 -31.40 5.54
C GLY A 316 15.24 -32.14 6.74
N LEU A 317 14.43 -32.48 7.73
CA LEU A 317 14.85 -33.24 8.92
C LEU A 317 14.89 -34.75 8.66
N ARG A 318 14.05 -35.25 7.76
CA ARG A 318 14.00 -36.69 7.44
C ARG A 318 15.20 -37.12 6.61
N HIS A 319 15.93 -38.11 7.11
CA HIS A 319 17.20 -38.60 6.54
C HIS A 319 17.05 -39.50 5.29
N SER A 320 15.83 -39.71 4.75
CA SER A 320 15.63 -40.58 3.61
C SER A 320 16.17 -39.94 2.31
N SER A 321 17.08 -40.62 1.66
CA SER A 321 17.69 -40.25 0.38
C SER A 321 16.66 -40.08 -0.75
N GLU A 322 15.51 -40.76 -0.65
CA GLU A 322 14.43 -40.70 -1.62
C GLU A 322 13.24 -39.92 -1.07
N ARG A 323 12.89 -38.83 -1.74
CA ARG A 323 11.61 -38.14 -1.50
C ARG A 323 10.49 -39.09 -1.90
N SER A 324 9.59 -39.42 -0.96
CA SER A 324 8.42 -40.26 -1.25
C SER A 324 7.60 -39.70 -2.40
N ALA A 325 6.90 -40.56 -3.15
CA ALA A 325 6.01 -40.16 -4.24
C ALA A 325 4.95 -39.16 -3.74
N LEU A 326 4.48 -39.34 -2.49
CA LEU A 326 3.55 -38.43 -1.84
C LEU A 326 4.16 -37.03 -1.63
N SER A 327 5.40 -36.93 -1.12
CA SER A 327 6.07 -35.62 -0.93
C SER A 327 6.25 -34.89 -2.26
N ARG A 328 6.55 -35.60 -3.33
CA ARG A 328 6.61 -35.02 -4.67
C ARG A 328 5.25 -34.49 -5.16
N ARG A 329 4.16 -35.22 -4.88
CA ARG A 329 2.79 -34.76 -5.20
C ARG A 329 2.41 -33.52 -4.40
N ILE A 330 2.68 -33.49 -3.09
CA ILE A 330 2.39 -32.35 -2.22
C ILE A 330 3.16 -31.10 -2.68
N ASN A 331 4.47 -31.22 -2.99
CA ASN A 331 5.23 -30.10 -3.52
C ASN A 331 4.70 -29.56 -4.85
N ARG A 332 4.18 -30.44 -5.68
CA ARG A 332 3.52 -30.06 -6.92
C ARG A 332 2.24 -29.27 -6.68
N LEU A 333 1.45 -29.69 -5.70
CA LEU A 333 0.25 -28.99 -5.28
C LEU A 333 0.59 -27.55 -4.82
N PHE A 334 1.57 -27.39 -3.92
CA PHE A 334 1.97 -26.06 -3.45
C PHE A 334 2.42 -25.14 -4.59
N VAL A 335 3.10 -25.68 -5.59
CA VAL A 335 3.53 -24.87 -6.73
C VAL A 335 2.38 -24.41 -7.61
N ALA A 336 1.36 -25.23 -7.88
CA ALA A 336 0.24 -24.76 -8.68
C ALA A 336 -0.64 -23.78 -7.90
N VAL A 337 -0.82 -24.03 -6.62
CA VAL A 337 -1.48 -23.08 -5.73
C VAL A 337 -0.72 -21.75 -5.68
N LEU A 338 0.62 -21.77 -5.75
CA LEU A 338 1.43 -20.56 -5.85
C LEU A 338 1.12 -19.78 -7.13
N TYR A 339 1.05 -20.45 -8.29
CA TYR A 339 0.69 -19.78 -9.53
C TYR A 339 -0.75 -19.25 -9.51
N ALA A 340 -1.69 -20.01 -8.96
CA ALA A 340 -3.07 -19.56 -8.82
C ALA A 340 -3.15 -18.32 -7.92
N ALA A 341 -2.46 -18.31 -6.77
CA ALA A 341 -2.37 -17.17 -5.88
C ALA A 341 -1.71 -15.95 -6.55
N PHE A 342 -0.63 -16.16 -7.31
CA PHE A 342 0.02 -15.10 -8.07
C PHE A 342 -0.90 -14.49 -9.13
N LEU A 343 -1.60 -15.32 -9.92
CA LEU A 343 -2.53 -14.85 -10.94
C LEU A 343 -3.72 -14.12 -10.32
N PHE A 344 -4.24 -14.59 -9.20
CA PHE A 344 -5.33 -13.93 -8.49
C PHE A 344 -4.90 -12.58 -7.90
N GLN A 345 -3.69 -12.49 -7.33
CA GLN A 345 -3.12 -11.22 -6.87
C GLN A 345 -2.87 -10.25 -8.04
N LEU A 346 -2.34 -10.77 -9.15
CA LEU A 346 -2.09 -9.99 -10.37
C LEU A 346 -3.39 -9.42 -10.94
N LEU A 347 -4.45 -10.23 -10.96
CA LEU A 347 -5.77 -9.80 -11.41
C LEU A 347 -6.31 -8.68 -10.51
N GLY A 348 -6.28 -8.85 -9.19
CA GLY A 348 -6.74 -7.83 -8.25
C GLY A 348 -5.94 -6.52 -8.34
N TYR A 349 -4.61 -6.63 -8.45
CA TYR A 349 -3.73 -5.47 -8.64
C TYR A 349 -3.95 -4.78 -9.99
N GLY A 350 -4.10 -5.56 -11.07
CA GLY A 350 -4.37 -5.05 -12.42
C GLY A 350 -5.73 -4.36 -12.53
N LEU A 351 -6.78 -4.92 -11.92
CA LEU A 351 -8.09 -4.26 -11.84
C LEU A 351 -8.00 -2.92 -11.10
N ARG A 352 -7.27 -2.87 -9.97
CA ARG A 352 -7.07 -1.64 -9.24
C ARG A 352 -6.32 -0.59 -10.06
N TRP A 353 -5.28 -1.00 -10.80
CA TRP A 353 -4.54 -0.14 -11.73
C TRP A 353 -5.46 0.41 -12.82
N TYR A 354 -6.23 -0.46 -13.48
CA TYR A 354 -7.13 -0.08 -14.56
C TYR A 354 -8.23 0.90 -14.10
N VAL A 355 -8.86 0.63 -12.95
CA VAL A 355 -9.89 1.48 -12.35
C VAL A 355 -9.29 2.82 -11.92
N GLY A 356 -8.17 2.80 -11.20
CA GLY A 356 -7.52 4.01 -10.70
C GLY A 356 -6.81 4.84 -11.77
N GLY A 357 -6.56 4.27 -12.96
CA GLY A 357 -5.84 4.93 -14.07
C GLY A 357 -4.37 5.23 -13.77
N ARG A 358 -3.81 4.68 -12.69
CA ARG A 358 -2.44 4.90 -12.21
C ARG A 358 -1.85 3.65 -11.56
N ILE A 359 -0.53 3.56 -11.50
CA ILE A 359 0.14 2.48 -10.77
C ILE A 359 -0.24 2.58 -9.29
N PRO A 360 -0.76 1.49 -8.66
CA PRO A 360 -1.19 1.50 -7.26
C PRO A 360 0.00 1.48 -6.28
N LEU A 361 0.59 2.64 -6.00
CA LEU A 361 1.74 2.83 -5.10
C LEU A 361 1.64 4.10 -4.25
N SER A 362 0.44 4.69 -4.14
CA SER A 362 0.25 5.99 -3.52
C SER A 362 -0.01 5.96 -2.02
N ASN A 363 -0.39 4.83 -1.48
CA ASN A 363 -0.66 4.67 -0.05
C ASN A 363 -0.13 3.34 0.50
N GLY A 364 -0.17 3.18 1.83
CA GLY A 364 0.32 1.97 2.50
C GLY A 364 -0.36 0.69 2.06
N TYR A 365 -1.67 0.73 1.80
CA TYR A 365 -2.42 -0.43 1.30
C TYR A 365 -1.92 -0.88 -0.08
N GLU A 366 -1.71 0.04 -0.99
CA GLU A 366 -1.23 -0.24 -2.35
C GLU A 366 0.21 -0.77 -2.35
N THR A 367 1.08 -0.20 -1.52
CA THR A 367 2.48 -0.67 -1.38
C THR A 367 2.54 -2.07 -0.79
N MET A 368 1.69 -2.41 0.17
CA MET A 368 1.60 -3.78 0.70
C MET A 368 1.08 -4.77 -0.35
N GLN A 369 0.11 -4.39 -1.17
CA GLN A 369 -0.34 -5.22 -2.30
C GLN A 369 0.75 -5.44 -3.33
N PHE A 370 1.51 -4.40 -3.67
CA PHE A 370 2.65 -4.52 -4.58
C PHE A 370 3.74 -5.43 -4.00
N MET A 371 4.08 -5.28 -2.72
CA MET A 371 5.03 -6.16 -2.05
C MET A 371 4.57 -7.61 -2.04
N ALA A 372 3.27 -7.87 -1.79
CA ALA A 372 2.69 -9.20 -1.89
C ALA A 372 2.82 -9.79 -3.31
N LEU A 373 2.56 -8.99 -4.33
CA LEU A 373 2.72 -9.39 -5.74
C LEU A 373 4.19 -9.72 -6.06
N CYS A 374 5.13 -8.87 -5.63
CA CYS A 374 6.58 -9.07 -5.83
C CYS A 374 7.08 -10.35 -5.18
N THR A 375 6.65 -10.64 -3.94
CA THR A 375 7.07 -11.85 -3.22
C THR A 375 6.55 -13.12 -3.89
N LEU A 376 5.31 -13.14 -4.37
CA LEU A 376 4.75 -14.25 -5.14
C LEU A 376 5.48 -14.41 -6.48
N LEU A 377 5.76 -13.30 -7.19
CA LEU A 377 6.51 -13.32 -8.45
C LEU A 377 7.92 -13.91 -8.25
N LEU A 378 8.66 -13.44 -7.24
CA LEU A 378 9.99 -13.96 -6.90
C LEU A 378 9.92 -15.46 -6.60
N ALA A 379 8.93 -15.90 -5.84
CA ALA A 379 8.73 -17.33 -5.57
C ALA A 379 8.47 -18.11 -6.87
N CYS A 380 7.63 -17.62 -7.77
CA CYS A 380 7.35 -18.22 -9.07
C CYS A 380 8.62 -18.33 -9.94
N LEU A 381 9.44 -17.29 -9.99
CA LEU A 381 10.66 -17.24 -10.79
C LEU A 381 11.74 -18.20 -10.27
N PHE A 382 11.94 -18.21 -8.95
CA PHE A 382 13.05 -18.94 -8.34
C PHE A 382 12.72 -20.37 -7.89
N ARG A 383 11.44 -20.81 -7.90
CA ARG A 383 11.00 -22.11 -7.39
C ARG A 383 11.72 -23.32 -8.01
N ARG A 384 12.09 -23.24 -9.29
CA ARG A 384 12.79 -24.33 -10.00
C ARG A 384 14.20 -24.54 -9.45
N ARG A 385 14.85 -23.45 -9.06
CA ARG A 385 16.21 -23.45 -8.55
C ARG A 385 16.25 -23.59 -7.02
N PHE A 386 15.24 -23.03 -6.33
CA PHE A 386 15.13 -22.97 -4.88
C PHE A 386 13.72 -23.32 -4.42
N PRO A 387 13.39 -24.60 -4.20
CA PRO A 387 12.03 -25.02 -3.84
C PRO A 387 11.46 -24.39 -2.58
N PHE A 388 12.32 -23.97 -1.63
CA PHE A 388 11.90 -23.29 -0.40
C PHE A 388 11.42 -21.85 -0.62
N THR A 389 11.58 -21.27 -1.81
CA THR A 389 10.95 -19.97 -2.15
C THR A 389 9.43 -20.07 -2.22
N VAL A 390 8.86 -21.27 -2.41
CA VAL A 390 7.42 -21.48 -2.46
C VAL A 390 6.75 -21.13 -1.13
N PRO A 391 7.11 -21.74 0.03
CA PRO A 391 6.54 -21.33 1.31
C PRO A 391 6.88 -19.87 1.66
N PHE A 392 8.04 -19.36 1.27
CA PHE A 392 8.42 -17.98 1.54
C PHE A 392 7.53 -16.99 0.78
N GLY A 393 7.25 -17.24 -0.50
CA GLY A 393 6.35 -16.41 -1.28
C GLY A 393 4.96 -16.34 -0.67
N PHE A 394 4.41 -17.45 -0.23
CA PHE A 394 3.13 -17.49 0.48
C PHE A 394 3.18 -16.72 1.80
N LEU A 395 4.14 -17.01 2.67
CA LEU A 395 4.25 -16.36 3.98
C LEU A 395 4.42 -14.86 3.85
N LEU A 396 5.37 -14.40 3.03
CA LEU A 396 5.66 -12.97 2.91
C LEU A 396 4.50 -12.20 2.24
N SER A 397 3.89 -12.76 1.20
CA SER A 397 2.71 -12.15 0.59
C SER A 397 1.53 -12.11 1.56
N GLY A 398 1.32 -13.20 2.31
CA GLY A 398 0.28 -13.28 3.33
C GLY A 398 0.51 -12.28 4.46
N PHE A 399 1.74 -12.14 4.97
CA PHE A 399 2.09 -11.15 5.99
C PHE A 399 1.94 -9.71 5.49
N ALA A 400 2.38 -9.40 4.27
CA ALA A 400 2.20 -8.06 3.71
C ALA A 400 0.71 -7.66 3.65
N LEU A 401 -0.14 -8.56 3.16
CA LEU A 401 -1.59 -8.32 3.10
C LEU A 401 -2.25 -8.30 4.49
N LEU A 402 -1.77 -9.12 5.44
CA LEU A 402 -2.23 -9.09 6.83
C LEU A 402 -1.92 -7.75 7.50
N VAL A 403 -0.71 -7.21 7.27
CA VAL A 403 -0.31 -5.89 7.79
C VAL A 403 -1.24 -4.79 7.25
N ALA A 404 -1.56 -4.82 5.96
CA ALA A 404 -2.54 -3.88 5.38
C ALA A 404 -3.92 -4.00 6.03
N HIS A 405 -4.33 -5.21 6.38
CA HIS A 405 -5.62 -5.48 7.01
C HIS A 405 -5.66 -5.07 8.50
N LEU A 406 -4.64 -5.43 9.28
CA LEU A 406 -4.55 -5.09 10.71
C LEU A 406 -4.28 -3.60 10.94
N GLY A 407 -3.46 -2.99 10.08
CA GLY A 407 -3.17 -1.56 10.11
C GLY A 407 -4.35 -0.67 9.69
N GLN A 408 -5.50 -1.25 9.37
CA GLN A 408 -6.70 -0.54 8.89
C GLN A 408 -6.38 0.44 7.75
N MET A 409 -5.40 0.07 6.91
CA MET A 409 -4.99 0.90 5.79
C MET A 409 -6.15 1.07 4.81
N ASN A 410 -6.41 2.32 4.39
CA ASN A 410 -7.54 2.66 3.55
C ASN A 410 -7.47 1.95 2.19
N PRO A 411 -8.41 1.04 1.86
CA PRO A 411 -8.45 0.33 0.60
C PRO A 411 -9.07 1.15 -0.54
N GLN A 412 -9.60 2.34 -0.27
CA GLN A 412 -10.25 3.18 -1.28
C GLN A 412 -9.29 3.60 -2.37
N ILE A 413 -9.82 3.75 -3.59
CA ILE A 413 -9.11 4.35 -4.71
C ILE A 413 -9.44 5.83 -4.70
N THR A 414 -8.49 6.67 -4.26
CA THR A 414 -8.66 8.13 -4.19
C THR A 414 -7.87 8.83 -5.30
N PRO A 415 -8.22 10.06 -5.68
CA PRO A 415 -7.37 10.90 -6.51
C PRO A 415 -5.98 11.07 -5.89
N LEU A 416 -4.96 11.27 -6.72
CA LEU A 416 -3.60 11.54 -6.25
C LEU A 416 -3.47 12.97 -5.77
N MET A 417 -2.78 13.16 -4.66
CA MET A 417 -2.28 14.49 -4.30
C MET A 417 -1.25 14.96 -5.35
N PRO A 418 -1.21 16.24 -5.71
CA PRO A 418 -0.34 16.77 -6.77
C PRO A 418 1.13 16.38 -6.62
N VAL A 419 1.66 16.41 -5.39
CA VAL A 419 3.06 16.05 -5.08
C VAL A 419 3.40 14.59 -5.43
N LEU A 420 2.40 13.68 -5.42
CA LEU A 420 2.57 12.26 -5.72
C LEU A 420 2.47 11.93 -7.22
N VAL A 421 2.11 12.90 -8.05
CA VAL A 421 1.99 12.72 -9.51
C VAL A 421 3.37 12.84 -10.14
N SER A 422 4.20 11.78 -9.99
CA SER A 422 5.56 11.75 -10.56
C SER A 422 5.96 10.32 -10.95
N PRO A 423 6.46 10.11 -12.19
CA PRO A 423 7.02 8.83 -12.61
C PRO A 423 8.24 8.43 -11.77
N TRP A 424 9.07 9.39 -11.39
CA TRP A 424 10.26 9.18 -10.57
C TRP A 424 9.91 8.60 -9.19
N LEU A 425 8.84 9.12 -8.57
CA LEU A 425 8.33 8.61 -7.31
C LEU A 425 7.84 7.16 -7.44
N SER A 426 7.08 6.86 -8.48
CA SER A 426 6.59 5.49 -8.72
C SER A 426 7.73 4.50 -8.93
N MET A 427 8.78 4.88 -9.67
CA MET A 427 9.99 4.07 -9.84
C MET A 427 10.76 3.90 -8.53
N HIS A 428 10.96 4.97 -7.75
CA HIS A 428 11.57 4.95 -6.43
C HIS A 428 10.88 3.93 -5.52
N VAL A 429 9.58 4.07 -5.32
CA VAL A 429 8.80 3.19 -4.43
C VAL A 429 8.86 1.74 -4.92
N SER A 430 8.77 1.49 -6.22
CA SER A 430 8.86 0.13 -6.78
C SER A 430 10.19 -0.54 -6.46
N LEU A 431 11.31 0.16 -6.62
CA LEU A 431 12.65 -0.36 -6.34
C LEU A 431 12.84 -0.63 -4.85
N ILE A 432 12.40 0.29 -3.99
CA ILE A 432 12.46 0.12 -2.52
C ILE A 432 11.65 -1.11 -2.09
N MET A 433 10.41 -1.27 -2.56
CA MET A 433 9.55 -2.41 -2.20
C MET A 433 10.13 -3.74 -2.71
N MET A 434 10.72 -3.76 -3.90
CA MET A 434 11.40 -4.95 -4.42
C MET A 434 12.60 -5.33 -3.55
N SER A 435 13.38 -4.35 -3.11
CA SER A 435 14.49 -4.56 -2.18
C SER A 435 14.01 -5.15 -0.85
N TYR A 436 12.96 -4.57 -0.25
CA TYR A 436 12.39 -5.06 1.02
C TYR A 436 11.86 -6.48 0.90
N ALA A 437 11.24 -6.83 -0.23
CA ALA A 437 10.82 -8.21 -0.50
C ALA A 437 12.01 -9.18 -0.49
N LEU A 438 13.13 -8.83 -1.13
CA LEU A 438 14.34 -9.65 -1.13
C LEU A 438 14.97 -9.76 0.26
N PHE A 439 15.03 -8.68 1.03
CA PHE A 439 15.51 -8.72 2.43
C PHE A 439 14.63 -9.61 3.31
N ALA A 440 13.30 -9.57 3.12
CA ALA A 440 12.39 -10.45 3.81
C ALA A 440 12.61 -11.93 3.44
N PHE A 441 12.88 -12.24 2.17
CA PHE A 441 13.31 -13.58 1.76
C PHE A 441 14.60 -14.02 2.47
N MET A 442 15.58 -13.12 2.62
CA MET A 442 16.82 -13.44 3.33
C MET A 442 16.59 -13.64 4.82
N MET A 443 15.68 -12.90 5.46
CA MET A 443 15.27 -13.10 6.84
C MET A 443 14.66 -14.49 7.04
N LEU A 444 13.67 -14.87 6.22
CA LEU A 444 13.06 -16.21 6.30
C LEU A 444 14.06 -17.31 5.98
N ASN A 445 14.96 -17.07 5.04
CA ASN A 445 16.05 -18.01 4.74
C ASN A 445 16.99 -18.20 5.94
N GLY A 446 17.25 -17.13 6.71
CA GLY A 446 17.97 -17.18 7.96
C GLY A 446 17.25 -18.03 9.02
N ILE A 447 15.94 -17.82 9.20
CA ILE A 447 15.10 -18.62 10.12
C ILE A 447 15.14 -20.10 9.71
N LEU A 448 14.95 -20.40 8.41
CA LEU A 448 15.04 -21.77 7.90
C LEU A 448 16.39 -22.42 8.19
N ALA A 449 17.49 -21.65 8.05
CA ALA A 449 18.85 -22.15 8.33
C ALA A 449 19.07 -22.47 9.81
N LEU A 450 18.42 -21.75 10.72
CA LEU A 450 18.43 -22.06 12.16
C LEU A 450 17.65 -23.34 12.46
N CYS A 451 16.53 -23.58 11.76
CA CYS A 451 15.72 -24.80 11.88
C CYS A 451 16.45 -26.03 11.29
N ILE A 452 17.12 -25.86 10.13
CA ILE A 452 17.77 -26.96 9.39
C ILE A 452 19.26 -26.69 9.24
N ARG A 453 20.00 -26.74 10.34
CA ARG A 453 21.44 -26.41 10.42
C ARG A 453 22.33 -27.14 9.39
N ARG A 454 21.94 -28.38 9.01
CA ARG A 454 22.64 -29.18 7.99
C ARG A 454 22.80 -28.46 6.65
N HIS A 455 21.83 -27.62 6.28
CA HIS A 455 21.80 -26.87 5.02
C HIS A 455 22.31 -25.42 5.15
N GLY A 456 22.81 -25.02 6.33
CA GLY A 456 23.20 -23.66 6.63
C GLY A 456 24.20 -23.03 5.65
N LYS A 457 25.21 -23.79 5.17
CA LYS A 457 26.12 -23.27 4.14
C LYS A 457 25.45 -22.98 2.80
N MET A 458 24.54 -23.85 2.35
CA MET A 458 23.79 -23.66 1.11
C MET A 458 22.84 -22.45 1.21
N LEU A 459 22.13 -22.34 2.33
CA LEU A 459 21.22 -21.23 2.60
C LEU A 459 21.96 -19.90 2.74
N MET A 460 23.18 -19.91 3.30
CA MET A 460 24.06 -18.74 3.32
C MET A 460 24.47 -18.30 1.90
N LEU A 461 24.84 -19.23 1.01
CA LEU A 461 25.16 -18.90 -0.39
C LEU A 461 23.96 -18.26 -1.10
N LEU A 462 22.75 -18.73 -0.82
CA LEU A 462 21.55 -18.14 -1.36
C LEU A 462 21.33 -16.71 -0.85
N SER A 463 21.38 -16.48 0.47
CA SER A 463 21.25 -15.13 1.01
C SER A 463 22.30 -14.19 0.44
N ARG A 464 23.54 -14.66 0.26
CA ARG A 464 24.58 -13.90 -0.43
C ARG A 464 24.24 -13.60 -1.89
N LEU A 465 23.62 -14.53 -2.60
CA LEU A 465 23.17 -14.31 -3.98
C LEU A 465 22.07 -13.26 -4.03
N LEU A 466 21.08 -13.33 -3.13
CA LEU A 466 19.97 -12.37 -3.05
C LEU A 466 20.41 -10.99 -2.57
N LEU A 467 21.47 -10.91 -1.78
CA LEU A 467 21.99 -9.65 -1.25
C LEU A 467 22.40 -8.65 -2.35
N TYR A 468 22.97 -9.13 -3.46
CA TYR A 468 23.39 -8.27 -4.57
C TYR A 468 22.21 -7.51 -5.20
N PRO A 469 21.17 -8.19 -5.73
CA PRO A 469 20.03 -7.47 -6.29
C PRO A 469 19.24 -6.69 -5.22
N ALA A 470 19.17 -7.18 -3.97
CA ALA A 470 18.47 -6.49 -2.91
C ALA A 470 19.12 -5.13 -2.60
N ASN A 471 20.41 -5.10 -2.38
CA ASN A 471 21.13 -3.87 -2.09
C ASN A 471 21.23 -2.95 -3.33
N PHE A 472 21.30 -3.54 -4.54
CA PHE A 472 21.20 -2.78 -5.78
C PHE A 472 19.86 -2.03 -5.87
N PHE A 473 18.74 -2.71 -5.65
CA PHE A 473 17.42 -2.09 -5.72
C PHE A 473 17.25 -1.02 -4.62
N LEU A 474 17.77 -1.25 -3.42
CA LEU A 474 17.73 -0.25 -2.36
C LEU A 474 18.54 1.00 -2.74
N GLY A 475 19.78 0.84 -3.18
CA GLY A 475 20.62 1.96 -3.59
C GLY A 475 20.03 2.72 -4.78
N ALA A 476 19.61 2.01 -5.84
CA ALA A 476 18.95 2.62 -6.99
C ALA A 476 17.64 3.34 -6.59
N GLY A 477 16.88 2.74 -5.67
CA GLY A 477 15.69 3.37 -5.11
C GLY A 477 16.02 4.67 -4.37
N ILE A 478 17.02 4.68 -3.49
CA ILE A 478 17.46 5.89 -2.77
C ILE A 478 17.84 7.00 -3.76
N PHE A 479 18.61 6.69 -4.81
CA PHE A 479 19.00 7.68 -5.81
C PHE A 479 17.83 8.20 -6.63
N MET A 480 16.89 7.32 -7.03
CA MET A 480 15.66 7.76 -7.70
C MET A 480 14.81 8.67 -6.82
N GLY A 481 14.76 8.39 -5.51
CA GLY A 481 14.11 9.27 -4.53
C GLY A 481 14.80 10.62 -4.44
N ALA A 482 16.14 10.65 -4.44
CA ALA A 482 16.91 11.90 -4.43
C ALA A 482 16.69 12.73 -5.73
N VAL A 483 16.61 12.07 -6.89
CA VAL A 483 16.27 12.75 -8.16
C VAL A 483 14.87 13.36 -8.08
N TRP A 484 13.88 12.59 -7.59
CA TRP A 484 12.52 13.09 -7.39
C TRP A 484 12.49 14.28 -6.42
N ALA A 485 13.18 14.19 -5.28
CA ALA A 485 13.27 15.26 -4.30
C ALA A 485 13.90 16.54 -4.89
N ASN A 486 14.95 16.38 -5.69
CA ASN A 486 15.55 17.52 -6.39
C ASN A 486 14.62 18.15 -7.43
N VAL A 487 13.84 17.35 -8.17
CA VAL A 487 12.87 17.85 -9.15
C VAL A 487 11.67 18.51 -8.48
N SER A 488 11.22 17.96 -7.32
CA SER A 488 10.03 18.46 -6.64
C SER A 488 10.31 19.59 -5.66
N TRP A 489 11.44 19.55 -4.94
CA TRP A 489 11.76 20.44 -3.81
C TRP A 489 13.09 21.16 -3.94
N GLY A 490 13.86 20.94 -5.01
CA GLY A 490 15.15 21.61 -5.25
C GLY A 490 16.31 21.11 -4.40
N ARG A 491 16.18 20.01 -3.68
CA ARG A 491 17.23 19.42 -2.85
C ARG A 491 17.22 17.91 -2.96
N TYR A 492 18.40 17.29 -3.04
CA TYR A 492 18.57 15.85 -3.17
C TYR A 492 18.36 15.08 -1.88
N TRP A 493 18.60 15.72 -0.74
CA TRP A 493 18.63 15.10 0.58
C TRP A 493 18.22 16.13 1.64
N ALA A 494 17.35 15.73 2.54
CA ALA A 494 16.81 16.60 3.59
C ALA A 494 17.11 16.10 5.01
N TRP A 495 17.82 15.00 5.17
CA TRP A 495 18.04 14.32 6.45
C TRP A 495 16.73 13.89 7.13
N ASP A 496 15.69 13.67 6.34
CA ASP A 496 14.44 13.16 6.83
C ASP A 496 14.63 11.76 7.45
N PRO A 497 13.92 11.41 8.53
CA PRO A 497 14.08 10.10 9.19
C PRO A 497 14.00 8.91 8.22
N LYS A 498 13.17 8.99 7.19
CA LYS A 498 13.01 7.91 6.20
C LYS A 498 14.22 7.77 5.28
N GLU A 499 14.82 8.89 4.88
CA GLU A 499 16.07 8.91 4.11
C GLU A 499 17.22 8.31 4.92
N VAL A 500 17.35 8.75 6.18
CA VAL A 500 18.41 8.30 7.09
C VAL A 500 18.29 6.79 7.36
N TRP A 501 17.10 6.29 7.67
CA TRP A 501 16.90 4.86 7.94
C TRP A 501 17.04 4.00 6.69
N ALA A 502 16.71 4.51 5.50
CA ALA A 502 17.00 3.83 4.24
C ALA A 502 18.50 3.70 4.00
N LEU A 503 19.27 4.76 4.28
CA LEU A 503 20.75 4.73 4.21
C LEU A 503 21.35 3.77 5.25
N ILE A 504 20.87 3.79 6.49
CA ILE A 504 21.29 2.85 7.54
C ILE A 504 21.03 1.41 7.07
N THR A 505 19.86 1.13 6.52
CA THR A 505 19.52 -0.19 5.99
C THR A 505 20.49 -0.60 4.87
N PHE A 506 20.79 0.30 3.94
CA PHE A 506 21.73 0.07 2.85
C PHE A 506 23.12 -0.28 3.37
N LEU A 507 23.64 0.44 4.37
CA LEU A 507 24.95 0.23 4.96
C LEU A 507 25.00 -1.08 5.78
N VAL A 508 23.96 -1.35 6.59
CA VAL A 508 23.87 -2.58 7.39
C VAL A 508 23.91 -3.81 6.49
N TYR A 509 23.10 -3.87 5.43
CA TYR A 509 23.19 -4.99 4.48
C TYR A 509 24.49 -4.96 3.67
N GLY A 510 25.02 -3.77 3.38
CA GLY A 510 26.31 -3.57 2.72
C GLY A 510 27.49 -4.21 3.46
N MET A 511 27.49 -4.21 4.81
CA MET A 511 28.52 -4.87 5.61
C MET A 511 28.67 -6.37 5.29
N ALA A 512 27.59 -7.03 4.93
CA ALA A 512 27.60 -8.46 4.62
C ALA A 512 28.31 -8.83 3.29
N PHE A 513 28.70 -7.85 2.48
CA PHE A 513 29.59 -8.10 1.33
C PHE A 513 31.05 -8.31 1.73
N HIS A 514 31.45 -7.83 2.91
CA HIS A 514 32.86 -7.78 3.34
C HIS A 514 33.34 -9.03 4.08
N LEU A 515 33.04 -10.24 3.55
CA LEU A 515 33.44 -11.51 4.16
C LEU A 515 34.95 -11.68 4.31
N LYS A 516 35.75 -11.00 3.48
CA LYS A 516 37.21 -11.05 3.58
C LYS A 516 37.73 -10.25 4.77
N SER A 517 37.20 -9.04 4.94
CA SER A 517 37.58 -8.10 6.01
C SER A 517 36.88 -8.39 7.34
N LEU A 518 35.74 -9.05 7.31
CA LEU A 518 34.95 -9.40 8.48
C LEU A 518 34.78 -10.92 8.59
N PRO A 519 35.75 -11.63 9.25
CA PRO A 519 35.76 -13.10 9.29
C PRO A 519 34.52 -13.74 9.92
N ALA A 520 33.81 -13.04 10.82
CA ALA A 520 32.59 -13.52 11.44
C ALA A 520 31.52 -13.88 10.39
N PHE A 521 31.40 -13.10 9.29
CA PHE A 521 30.45 -13.37 8.21
C PHE A 521 30.74 -14.64 7.41
N ARG A 522 31.92 -15.26 7.56
CA ARG A 522 32.25 -16.57 6.97
C ARG A 522 31.53 -17.71 7.69
N ARG A 523 31.12 -17.50 8.96
CA ARG A 523 30.41 -18.50 9.77
C ARG A 523 28.91 -18.49 9.41
N PRO A 524 28.36 -19.61 8.91
CA PRO A 524 26.94 -19.62 8.46
C PRO A 524 25.96 -19.20 9.55
N LEU A 525 26.18 -19.65 10.80
CA LEU A 525 25.30 -19.32 11.92
C LEU A 525 25.25 -17.79 12.16
N PHE A 526 26.43 -17.16 12.26
CA PHE A 526 26.53 -15.72 12.45
C PHE A 526 25.87 -14.95 11.31
N PHE A 527 26.16 -15.37 10.06
CA PHE A 527 25.58 -14.74 8.87
C PHE A 527 24.04 -14.76 8.89
N HIS A 528 23.44 -15.91 9.24
CA HIS A 528 21.99 -16.04 9.28
C HIS A 528 21.35 -15.23 10.40
N ILE A 529 21.94 -15.23 11.61
CA ILE A 529 21.49 -14.37 12.72
C ILE A 529 21.58 -12.90 12.31
N TYR A 530 22.68 -12.51 11.68
CA TYR A 530 22.86 -11.15 11.17
C TYR A 530 21.76 -10.76 10.17
N MET A 531 21.43 -11.62 9.20
CA MET A 531 20.37 -11.33 8.22
C MET A 531 18.99 -11.16 8.89
N ILE A 532 18.71 -11.93 9.93
CA ILE A 532 17.47 -11.78 10.72
C ILE A 532 17.48 -10.44 11.47
N ALA A 533 18.58 -10.12 12.15
CA ALA A 533 18.70 -8.86 12.88
C ALA A 533 18.69 -7.63 11.95
N ALA A 534 19.38 -7.70 10.82
CA ALA A 534 19.38 -6.64 9.82
C ALA A 534 17.99 -6.30 9.31
N PHE A 535 17.06 -7.25 9.27
CA PHE A 535 15.68 -6.99 8.85
C PHE A 535 14.93 -6.02 9.77
N LEU A 536 15.37 -5.87 11.02
CA LEU A 536 14.81 -4.86 11.94
C LEU A 536 15.01 -3.44 11.41
N THR A 537 16.07 -3.17 10.65
CA THR A 537 16.27 -1.85 10.01
C THR A 537 15.22 -1.59 8.94
N VAL A 538 14.81 -2.62 8.19
CA VAL A 538 13.70 -2.52 7.22
C VAL A 538 12.38 -2.22 7.93
N LEU A 539 12.09 -2.93 9.03
CA LEU A 539 10.89 -2.67 9.83
C LEU A 539 10.91 -1.26 10.41
N MET A 540 12.07 -0.79 10.86
CA MET A 540 12.21 0.58 11.37
C MET A 540 12.01 1.62 10.26
N THR A 541 12.59 1.41 9.07
CA THR A 541 12.45 2.32 7.93
C THR A 541 10.99 2.42 7.47
N TYR A 542 10.25 1.32 7.46
CA TYR A 542 8.88 1.30 6.97
C TYR A 542 7.86 1.64 8.06
N PHE A 543 7.89 0.95 9.20
CA PHE A 543 6.91 1.13 10.27
C PHE A 543 7.35 2.15 11.32
N GLY A 544 8.61 2.08 11.77
CA GLY A 544 9.12 2.96 12.82
C GLY A 544 9.04 4.42 12.40
N VAL A 545 9.45 4.74 11.19
CA VAL A 545 9.37 6.12 10.68
C VAL A 545 7.91 6.56 10.50
N ASN A 546 7.07 5.74 9.87
CA ASN A 546 5.69 6.14 9.58
C ASN A 546 4.81 6.31 10.82
N TYR A 547 5.03 5.52 11.88
CA TYR A 547 4.13 5.50 13.05
C TYR A 547 4.74 6.06 14.35
N ILE A 548 6.08 6.21 14.41
CA ILE A 548 6.78 6.64 15.64
C ILE A 548 7.53 7.95 15.43
N LEU A 549 8.38 8.05 14.39
CA LEU A 549 9.26 9.21 14.20
C LEU A 549 8.60 10.35 13.41
N GLY A 550 7.69 10.01 12.49
CA GLY A 550 7.13 11.00 11.55
C GLY A 550 8.16 11.47 10.51
N GLY A 551 7.91 12.62 9.88
CA GLY A 551 8.78 13.24 8.87
C GLY A 551 8.02 13.64 7.60
N MET A 552 8.70 14.34 6.69
CA MET A 552 8.09 14.84 5.44
C MET A 552 7.59 13.74 4.49
N HIS A 553 8.14 12.53 4.62
CA HIS A 553 7.74 11.35 3.85
C HIS A 553 6.71 10.46 4.58
N SER A 554 6.16 10.87 5.72
CA SER A 554 5.15 10.07 6.44
C SER A 554 3.74 10.45 5.99
N TYR A 555 3.30 9.89 4.87
CA TYR A 555 1.93 10.06 4.35
C TYR A 555 0.91 9.10 5.00
N ALA A 556 1.24 8.48 6.12
CA ALA A 556 0.37 7.50 6.77
C ALA A 556 -0.85 8.13 7.48
N ASN A 557 -0.81 9.44 7.73
CA ASN A 557 -1.84 10.21 8.46
C ASN A 557 -2.51 11.27 7.56
N ALA A 558 -2.29 11.24 6.24
CA ALA A 558 -2.92 12.14 5.29
C ALA A 558 -4.17 11.53 4.66
#